data_bf4cd2ce0e6f40f1ff04047bdd956b1a
#
_entry.id   bf4cd2ce0e6f40f1ff04047bdd956b1a
#
_cell.length_a   1.000
_cell.length_b   1.000
_cell.length_c   1.000
_cell.angle_alpha   90.00
_cell.angle_beta   90.00
_cell.angle_gamma   90.00
#
_symmetry.space_group_name_H-M   'P 1'
#
loop_
_entity.id
_entity.type
_entity.pdbx_description
1 polymer ?
#
loop_
_entity_poly.entity_id
_entity_poly.type
_entity_poly.pdbx_seq_one_letter_code
_entity_poly.pdbx_strand_id
1 'polypeptide(L)'
;MKPAPTISSNFLEQIADPASRFYPGYLSYRNGEITKHELVARLPHVAMIGDSVCTGVYISSIWSTFWRARTCRGNSWFLDTNPAPPGIRSVSKKLEEFTPFVAIECAGIGALVDYEGQRQNFFRRILRTRNFSGQVGDLLATRRFPDLILISIGHNNVDWAWRSPRGELQQPESRLQRQSQELRENFARQMRRLIDHAGMQDHPVAVLVYGLVNFESYFQGREIAERLRTQDTSCYPHLETTYKYLTSFRPAYRSNLIRLARMVNEELRTMVEQSQAELSGNIQLRYSDALATADLSRAELLHPIDGWHASVEGHNVLAQAAFSDLGASLEFLGIKRPRRGGFQSAPF
;
A
#
# COMPACT_ATOMS: atom_id res chain seq x y z
N MET A 1 -13.14 -12.60 3.77
CA MET A 1 -13.17 -13.02 2.36
C MET A 1 -11.72 -13.04 1.93
N LYS A 2 -11.20 -14.14 1.40
CA LYS A 2 -9.82 -14.19 0.90
C LYS A 2 -9.65 -13.18 -0.23
N PRO A 3 -8.49 -12.51 -0.36
CA PRO A 3 -8.23 -11.62 -1.50
C PRO A 3 -8.29 -12.42 -2.79
N ALA A 4 -9.07 -11.93 -3.76
CA ALA A 4 -9.09 -12.54 -5.08
C ALA A 4 -7.87 -12.06 -5.87
N PRO A 5 -7.08 -12.96 -6.46
CA PRO A 5 -5.96 -12.58 -7.30
C PRO A 5 -6.45 -11.90 -8.59
N THR A 6 -5.78 -10.83 -8.98
CA THR A 6 -6.00 -10.11 -10.24
C THR A 6 -4.80 -10.37 -11.15
N ILE A 7 -5.07 -10.81 -12.37
CA ILE A 7 -4.02 -11.07 -13.37
C ILE A 7 -3.86 -9.80 -14.22
N SER A 8 -2.61 -9.45 -14.60
CA SER A 8 -2.33 -8.35 -15.53
C SER A 8 -3.17 -8.49 -16.82
N SER A 9 -3.68 -7.37 -17.34
CA SER A 9 -4.71 -7.36 -18.37
C SER A 9 -4.27 -7.97 -19.71
N ASN A 10 -3.00 -7.79 -20.05
CA ASN A 10 -2.38 -8.22 -21.32
C ASN A 10 -1.45 -9.44 -21.14
N PHE A 11 -1.62 -10.22 -20.05
CA PHE A 11 -0.66 -11.28 -19.71
C PHE A 11 -0.49 -12.32 -20.82
N LEU A 12 -1.58 -12.68 -21.54
CA LEU A 12 -1.49 -13.66 -22.63
C LEU A 12 -0.63 -13.16 -23.80
N GLU A 13 -0.72 -11.88 -24.14
CA GLU A 13 0.12 -11.27 -25.19
C GLU A 13 1.58 -11.25 -24.77
N GLN A 14 1.85 -10.86 -23.52
CA GLN A 14 3.22 -10.80 -23.00
C GLN A 14 3.90 -12.16 -22.90
N ILE A 15 3.17 -13.22 -22.53
CA ILE A 15 3.75 -14.57 -22.46
C ILE A 15 3.82 -15.26 -23.82
N ALA A 16 3.04 -14.82 -24.81
CA ALA A 16 3.09 -15.33 -26.19
C ALA A 16 4.29 -14.79 -26.99
N ASP A 17 4.98 -13.76 -26.47
CA ASP A 17 6.23 -13.26 -27.06
C ASP A 17 7.33 -14.34 -26.93
N PRO A 18 7.96 -14.80 -28.04
CA PRO A 18 9.07 -15.74 -27.98
C PRO A 18 10.25 -15.30 -27.12
N ALA A 19 10.45 -13.99 -26.92
CA ALA A 19 11.47 -13.44 -26.04
C ALA A 19 11.09 -13.51 -24.55
N SER A 20 9.84 -13.80 -24.22
CA SER A 20 9.36 -13.93 -22.87
C SER A 20 9.91 -15.19 -22.19
N ARG A 21 10.39 -15.06 -20.96
CA ARG A 21 10.77 -16.22 -20.13
C ARG A 21 9.62 -17.20 -19.86
N PHE A 22 8.38 -16.77 -20.07
CA PHE A 22 7.17 -17.57 -19.88
C PHE A 22 6.69 -18.24 -21.17
N TYR A 23 7.33 -17.97 -22.32
CA TYR A 23 6.95 -18.54 -23.61
C TYR A 23 6.89 -20.08 -23.64
N PRO A 24 7.83 -20.82 -23.03
CA PRO A 24 7.71 -22.28 -22.95
C PRO A 24 6.43 -22.74 -22.24
N GLY A 25 6.06 -22.08 -21.16
CA GLY A 25 4.80 -22.35 -20.45
C GLY A 25 3.56 -22.01 -21.30
N TYR A 26 3.63 -20.93 -22.09
CA TYR A 26 2.57 -20.57 -23.04
C TYR A 26 2.40 -21.64 -24.13
N LEU A 27 3.49 -22.18 -24.67
CA LEU A 27 3.42 -23.29 -25.64
C LEU A 27 2.78 -24.54 -25.02
N SER A 28 3.19 -24.94 -23.82
CA SER A 28 2.57 -26.06 -23.11
C SER A 28 1.06 -25.85 -22.88
N TYR A 29 0.65 -24.63 -22.56
CA TYR A 29 -0.76 -24.28 -22.45
C TYR A 29 -1.50 -24.38 -23.81
N ARG A 30 -0.91 -23.86 -24.88
CA ARG A 30 -1.48 -23.93 -26.24
C ARG A 30 -1.62 -25.36 -26.73
N ASN A 31 -0.69 -26.24 -26.36
CA ASN A 31 -0.70 -27.66 -26.72
C ASN A 31 -1.65 -28.48 -25.83
N GLY A 32 -2.29 -27.86 -24.81
CA GLY A 32 -3.17 -28.56 -23.87
C GLY A 32 -2.44 -29.42 -22.82
N GLU A 33 -1.10 -29.26 -22.69
CA GLU A 33 -0.29 -30.01 -21.72
C GLU A 33 -0.47 -29.48 -20.29
N ILE A 34 -0.79 -28.20 -20.13
CA ILE A 34 -1.10 -27.54 -18.87
C ILE A 34 -2.38 -26.69 -18.98
N THR A 35 -3.04 -26.51 -17.85
CA THR A 35 -4.22 -25.65 -17.74
C THR A 35 -3.83 -24.17 -17.65
N LYS A 36 -4.77 -23.26 -17.91
CA LYS A 36 -4.60 -21.83 -17.67
C LYS A 36 -4.21 -21.53 -16.21
N HIS A 37 -4.76 -22.30 -15.28
CA HIS A 37 -4.48 -22.14 -13.86
C HIS A 37 -3.00 -22.46 -13.54
N GLU A 38 -2.46 -23.52 -14.10
CA GLU A 38 -1.04 -23.89 -13.94
C GLU A 38 -0.12 -22.88 -14.61
N LEU A 39 -0.52 -22.35 -15.77
CA LEU A 39 0.21 -21.27 -16.43
C LEU A 39 0.27 -20.02 -15.56
N VAL A 40 -0.86 -19.57 -15.02
CA VAL A 40 -0.95 -18.40 -14.14
C VAL A 40 -0.15 -18.62 -12.84
N ALA A 41 -0.11 -19.84 -12.31
CA ALA A 41 0.68 -20.16 -11.14
C ALA A 41 2.21 -20.03 -11.35
N ARG A 42 2.68 -19.97 -12.60
CA ARG A 42 4.10 -19.74 -12.94
C ARG A 42 4.47 -18.25 -13.02
N LEU A 43 3.48 -17.35 -13.06
CA LEU A 43 3.74 -15.90 -13.07
C LEU A 43 4.23 -15.42 -11.70
N PRO A 44 4.99 -14.31 -11.64
CA PRO A 44 5.29 -13.66 -10.38
C PRO A 44 4.00 -13.25 -9.65
N HIS A 45 3.94 -13.45 -8.35
CA HIS A 45 2.86 -13.00 -7.50
C HIS A 45 3.31 -11.78 -6.70
N VAL A 46 2.56 -10.69 -6.78
CA VAL A 46 2.85 -9.42 -6.10
C VAL A 46 1.71 -9.11 -5.13
N ALA A 47 2.04 -8.98 -3.86
CA ALA A 47 1.05 -8.71 -2.83
C ALA A 47 1.20 -7.33 -2.22
N MET A 48 0.06 -6.74 -1.79
CA MET A 48 0.01 -5.50 -1.02
C MET A 48 -0.68 -5.73 0.32
N ILE A 49 0.01 -5.39 1.39
CA ILE A 49 -0.52 -5.26 2.75
C ILE A 49 -0.60 -3.78 3.09
N GLY A 50 -1.73 -3.32 3.62
CA GLY A 50 -1.86 -1.90 3.93
C GLY A 50 -3.17 -1.50 4.58
N ASP A 51 -3.33 -0.21 4.75
CA ASP A 51 -4.54 0.42 5.25
C ASP A 51 -5.27 1.24 4.17
N SER A 52 -6.04 2.25 4.54
CA SER A 52 -6.82 3.05 3.59
C SER A 52 -5.96 3.86 2.61
N VAL A 53 -4.72 4.17 2.95
CA VAL A 53 -3.77 4.84 2.04
C VAL A 53 -3.45 3.95 0.83
N CYS A 54 -3.53 2.62 1.02
CA CYS A 54 -3.27 1.63 -0.01
C CYS A 54 -4.54 1.18 -0.75
N THR A 55 -5.69 1.76 -0.44
CA THR A 55 -6.96 1.46 -1.10
C THR A 55 -7.52 2.72 -1.77
N GLY A 56 -8.27 2.56 -2.85
CA GLY A 56 -8.88 3.68 -3.57
C GLY A 56 -10.14 4.23 -2.89
N VAL A 57 -9.99 4.71 -1.65
CA VAL A 57 -11.13 5.28 -0.91
C VAL A 57 -11.68 6.49 -1.67
N TYR A 58 -12.98 6.49 -1.94
CA TYR A 58 -13.73 7.49 -2.71
C TYR A 58 -13.39 7.63 -4.20
N ILE A 59 -12.37 6.97 -4.73
CA ILE A 59 -11.96 7.11 -6.14
C ILE A 59 -13.11 6.78 -7.10
N SER A 60 -13.92 5.77 -6.81
CA SER A 60 -15.05 5.38 -7.68
C SER A 60 -16.36 6.11 -7.38
N SER A 61 -16.69 6.34 -6.13
CA SER A 61 -17.79 7.20 -5.64
C SER A 61 -17.88 7.16 -4.11
N ILE A 62 -18.52 8.19 -3.51
CA ILE A 62 -18.79 8.22 -2.06
C ILE A 62 -19.66 7.04 -1.61
N TRP A 63 -20.65 6.67 -2.42
CA TRP A 63 -21.57 5.57 -2.13
C TRP A 63 -20.89 4.21 -2.24
N SER A 64 -19.96 4.04 -3.17
CA SER A 64 -19.19 2.80 -3.28
C SER A 64 -18.32 2.54 -2.05
N THR A 65 -17.83 3.58 -1.41
CA THR A 65 -17.01 3.47 -0.20
C THR A 65 -17.83 2.94 0.99
N PHE A 66 -19.05 3.46 1.20
CA PHE A 66 -19.89 3.03 2.33
C PHE A 66 -20.53 1.65 2.12
N TRP A 67 -21.08 1.37 0.92
CA TRP A 67 -21.80 0.13 0.63
C TRP A 67 -20.91 -0.98 0.08
N ARG A 68 -19.78 -0.61 -0.53
CA ARG A 68 -18.82 -1.51 -1.15
C ARG A 68 -17.41 -1.32 -0.62
N ALA A 69 -17.24 -1.08 0.69
CA ALA A 69 -15.92 -0.98 1.31
C ALA A 69 -14.98 -2.17 0.97
N ARG A 70 -15.58 -3.28 0.50
CA ARG A 70 -14.89 -4.44 -0.07
C ARG A 70 -14.40 -4.22 -1.51
N THR A 71 -14.87 -3.18 -2.21
CA THR A 71 -14.59 -2.92 -3.64
C THR A 71 -13.75 -1.68 -3.89
N CYS A 72 -13.24 -1.02 -2.84
CA CYS A 72 -12.20 0.01 -3.00
C CYS A 72 -10.85 -0.60 -3.43
N ARG A 73 -10.79 -1.93 -3.49
CA ARG A 73 -9.66 -2.66 -4.06
C ARG A 73 -9.59 -2.44 -5.56
N GLY A 74 -8.39 -2.32 -6.08
CA GLY A 74 -8.17 -2.16 -7.51
C GLY A 74 -8.29 -0.74 -8.04
N ASN A 75 -8.31 0.30 -7.18
CA ASN A 75 -8.31 1.71 -7.59
C ASN A 75 -7.34 2.52 -6.70
N SER A 76 -6.10 2.05 -6.55
CA SER A 76 -5.12 2.66 -5.67
C SER A 76 -3.77 2.85 -6.36
N TRP A 77 -2.83 3.47 -5.66
CA TRP A 77 -1.46 3.59 -6.15
C TRP A 77 -0.77 2.23 -6.39
N PHE A 78 -1.21 1.17 -5.71
CA PHE A 78 -0.72 -0.19 -5.94
C PHE A 78 -1.36 -0.84 -7.14
N LEU A 79 -2.69 -0.92 -7.18
CA LEU A 79 -3.46 -1.64 -8.20
C LEU A 79 -4.58 -0.76 -8.74
N ASP A 80 -4.63 -0.59 -10.05
CA ASP A 80 -5.77 0.03 -10.73
C ASP A 80 -6.31 -0.92 -11.81
N THR A 81 -7.52 -1.41 -11.59
CA THR A 81 -8.26 -2.26 -12.52
C THR A 81 -9.35 -1.50 -13.27
N ASN A 82 -9.47 -0.18 -13.03
CA ASN A 82 -10.48 0.63 -13.70
C ASN A 82 -10.05 0.93 -15.15
N PRO A 83 -10.84 0.51 -16.15
CA PRO A 83 -10.55 0.80 -17.55
C PRO A 83 -10.87 2.24 -17.96
N ALA A 84 -11.67 2.99 -17.15
CA ALA A 84 -12.10 4.33 -17.48
C ALA A 84 -11.05 5.39 -17.15
N PRO A 85 -10.66 6.29 -18.08
CA PRO A 85 -9.80 7.41 -17.79
C PRO A 85 -10.56 8.51 -16.98
N PRO A 86 -9.82 9.32 -16.15
CA PRO A 86 -8.41 9.18 -15.89
C PRO A 86 -8.14 8.06 -14.87
N GLY A 87 -7.40 7.03 -15.29
CA GLY A 87 -6.99 5.96 -14.40
C GLY A 87 -5.74 6.31 -13.60
N ILE A 88 -5.53 5.61 -12.49
CA ILE A 88 -4.29 5.72 -11.72
C ILE A 88 -3.17 4.98 -12.48
N ARG A 89 -2.02 5.63 -12.62
CA ARG A 89 -0.79 4.98 -13.11
C ARG A 89 -0.14 4.18 -11.98
N SER A 90 -0.85 3.17 -11.51
CA SER A 90 -0.49 2.36 -10.35
C SER A 90 0.84 1.63 -10.52
N VAL A 91 1.40 1.14 -9.40
CA VAL A 91 2.58 0.27 -9.41
C VAL A 91 2.32 -0.96 -10.28
N SER A 92 1.13 -1.55 -10.23
CA SER A 92 0.77 -2.69 -11.07
C SER A 92 0.84 -2.39 -12.56
N LYS A 93 0.30 -1.24 -13.02
CA LYS A 93 0.42 -0.83 -14.43
C LYS A 93 1.86 -0.62 -14.88
N LYS A 94 2.71 -0.08 -13.99
CA LYS A 94 4.14 0.08 -14.27
C LYS A 94 4.87 -1.27 -14.31
N LEU A 95 4.51 -2.22 -13.42
CA LEU A 95 5.08 -3.56 -13.43
C LEU A 95 4.70 -4.35 -14.70
N GLU A 96 3.50 -4.13 -15.25
CA GLU A 96 3.07 -4.73 -16.51
C GLU A 96 4.00 -4.41 -17.69
N GLU A 97 4.75 -3.31 -17.62
CA GLU A 97 5.79 -3.00 -18.62
C GLU A 97 7.02 -3.92 -18.53
N PHE A 98 7.21 -4.62 -17.42
CA PHE A 98 8.36 -5.47 -17.13
C PHE A 98 8.05 -6.96 -17.26
N THR A 99 6.90 -7.36 -16.79
CA THR A 99 6.53 -8.78 -16.70
C THR A 99 5.04 -8.93 -16.45
N PRO A 100 4.40 -9.98 -17.00
CA PRO A 100 3.09 -10.38 -16.54
C PRO A 100 3.18 -10.89 -15.09
N PHE A 101 2.16 -10.63 -14.29
CA PHE A 101 2.13 -11.01 -12.87
C PHE A 101 0.70 -11.21 -12.37
N VAL A 102 0.60 -11.73 -11.15
CA VAL A 102 -0.65 -11.86 -10.38
C VAL A 102 -0.59 -10.89 -9.20
N ALA A 103 -1.54 -9.94 -9.12
CA ALA A 103 -1.67 -9.02 -8.00
C ALA A 103 -2.58 -9.61 -6.90
N ILE A 104 -2.18 -9.47 -5.65
CA ILE A 104 -2.93 -9.88 -4.46
C ILE A 104 -3.06 -8.67 -3.53
N GLU A 105 -4.24 -8.06 -3.47
CA GLU A 105 -4.48 -6.90 -2.61
C GLU A 105 -5.13 -7.33 -1.30
N CYS A 106 -4.38 -7.21 -0.19
CA CYS A 106 -4.83 -7.49 1.17
C CYS A 106 -5.19 -6.24 1.95
N ALA A 107 -4.86 -5.05 1.43
CA ALA A 107 -5.09 -3.78 2.11
C ALA A 107 -6.56 -3.58 2.52
N GLY A 108 -6.79 -2.85 3.60
CA GLY A 108 -8.12 -2.63 4.14
C GLY A 108 -8.31 -1.27 4.79
N ILE A 109 -9.45 -0.63 4.52
CA ILE A 109 -9.81 0.67 5.12
C ILE A 109 -9.82 0.56 6.64
N GLY A 110 -9.14 1.50 7.32
CA GLY A 110 -9.08 1.53 8.77
C GLY A 110 -8.25 0.41 9.42
N ALA A 111 -7.47 -0.35 8.62
CA ALA A 111 -6.58 -1.38 9.15
C ALA A 111 -5.53 -0.78 10.09
N LEU A 112 -5.19 -1.54 11.13
CA LEU A 112 -4.15 -1.18 12.11
C LEU A 112 -3.04 -2.23 12.10
N VAL A 113 -1.85 -1.81 12.48
CA VAL A 113 -0.91 -2.71 13.13
C VAL A 113 -1.51 -3.10 14.48
N ASP A 114 -1.59 -4.39 14.76
CA ASP A 114 -2.36 -4.91 15.89
C ASP A 114 -1.83 -4.37 17.23
N TYR A 115 -2.77 -3.99 18.10
CA TYR A 115 -2.53 -3.69 19.51
C TYR A 115 -3.23 -4.72 20.37
N GLU A 116 -2.55 -5.21 21.37
CA GLU A 116 -3.19 -6.03 22.40
C GLU A 116 -4.24 -5.20 23.15
N GLY A 117 -5.48 -5.69 23.21
CA GLY A 117 -6.57 -5.02 23.93
C GLY A 117 -7.39 -4.00 23.14
N GLN A 118 -7.13 -3.77 21.87
CA GLN A 118 -7.98 -2.89 21.06
C GLN A 118 -9.36 -3.49 20.82
N ARG A 119 -10.37 -2.88 21.45
CA ARG A 119 -11.76 -3.15 21.08
C ARG A 119 -11.99 -2.72 19.63
N GLN A 120 -12.41 -3.66 18.79
CA GLN A 120 -12.87 -3.33 17.45
C GLN A 120 -14.05 -2.35 17.60
N ASN A 121 -13.92 -1.14 17.06
CA ASN A 121 -15.04 -0.23 17.03
C ASN A 121 -16.13 -0.72 16.07
N PHE A 122 -17.34 -0.20 16.24
CA PHE A 122 -18.51 -0.55 15.43
C PHE A 122 -18.24 -0.47 13.91
N PHE A 123 -17.58 0.58 13.43
CA PHE A 123 -17.25 0.75 12.01
C PHE A 123 -16.34 -0.34 11.47
N ARG A 124 -15.33 -0.78 12.21
CA ARG A 124 -14.43 -1.88 11.78
C ARG A 124 -15.15 -3.21 11.70
N ARG A 125 -16.10 -3.45 12.60
CA ARG A 125 -16.96 -4.66 12.54
C ARG A 125 -17.83 -4.64 11.30
N ILE A 126 -18.43 -3.50 10.94
CA ILE A 126 -19.24 -3.36 9.72
C ILE A 126 -18.37 -3.53 8.47
N LEU A 127 -17.23 -2.85 8.40
CA LEU A 127 -16.31 -2.91 7.27
C LEU A 127 -15.59 -4.26 7.17
N ARG A 128 -15.67 -5.11 8.20
CA ARG A 128 -14.92 -6.38 8.32
C ARG A 128 -13.45 -6.18 8.00
N THR A 129 -12.89 -5.05 8.45
CA THR A 129 -11.50 -4.70 8.22
C THR A 129 -10.58 -5.73 8.87
N ARG A 130 -9.63 -6.23 8.10
CA ARG A 130 -8.56 -7.05 8.62
C ARG A 130 -7.37 -6.17 9.00
N ASN A 131 -6.90 -6.29 10.22
CA ASN A 131 -5.66 -5.70 10.69
C ASN A 131 -4.45 -6.43 10.09
N PHE A 132 -3.25 -5.94 10.38
CA PHE A 132 -2.01 -6.49 9.82
C PHE A 132 -1.88 -8.00 10.03
N SER A 133 -2.16 -8.51 11.25
CA SER A 133 -2.13 -9.97 11.52
C SER A 133 -3.09 -10.77 10.65
N GLY A 134 -4.28 -10.23 10.40
CA GLY A 134 -5.26 -10.86 9.53
C GLY A 134 -4.86 -10.82 8.04
N GLN A 135 -4.24 -9.73 7.59
CA GLN A 135 -3.73 -9.59 6.22
C GLN A 135 -2.54 -10.52 5.99
N VAL A 136 -1.61 -10.60 6.96
CA VAL A 136 -0.53 -11.60 6.95
C VAL A 136 -1.10 -13.01 6.90
N GLY A 137 -2.08 -13.34 7.76
CA GLY A 137 -2.75 -14.63 7.74
C GLY A 137 -3.40 -14.96 6.39
N ASP A 138 -3.95 -13.97 5.68
CA ASP A 138 -4.50 -14.15 4.33
C ASP A 138 -3.41 -14.51 3.32
N LEU A 139 -2.23 -13.86 3.39
CA LEU A 139 -1.08 -14.19 2.52
C LEU A 139 -0.52 -15.58 2.81
N LEU A 140 -0.34 -15.94 4.08
CA LEU A 140 0.15 -17.26 4.48
C LEU A 140 -0.80 -18.39 4.03
N ALA A 141 -2.09 -18.10 3.85
CA ALA A 141 -3.10 -19.03 3.38
C ALA A 141 -3.26 -19.04 1.85
N THR A 142 -2.45 -18.31 1.09
CA THR A 142 -2.48 -18.35 -0.38
C THR A 142 -1.93 -19.69 -0.87
N ARG A 143 -2.44 -20.15 -2.02
CA ARG A 143 -1.96 -21.39 -2.63
C ARG A 143 -0.51 -21.31 -3.07
N ARG A 144 -0.10 -20.12 -3.55
CA ARG A 144 1.27 -19.78 -3.85
C ARG A 144 1.63 -18.53 -3.07
N PHE A 145 2.71 -18.57 -2.33
CA PHE A 145 3.21 -17.41 -1.59
C PHE A 145 3.77 -16.37 -2.56
N PRO A 146 3.55 -15.06 -2.32
CA PRO A 146 4.01 -14.02 -3.23
C PRO A 146 5.52 -13.93 -3.34
N ASP A 147 6.00 -13.64 -4.56
CA ASP A 147 7.42 -13.36 -4.83
C ASP A 147 7.81 -11.93 -4.37
N LEU A 148 6.87 -10.97 -4.45
CA LEU A 148 7.06 -9.59 -3.99
C LEU A 148 5.92 -9.20 -3.03
N ILE A 149 6.27 -8.71 -1.85
CA ILE A 149 5.32 -8.22 -0.86
C ILE A 149 5.62 -6.76 -0.56
N LEU A 150 4.65 -5.88 -0.82
CA LEU A 150 4.70 -4.47 -0.49
C LEU A 150 3.89 -4.22 0.78
N ILE A 151 4.43 -3.49 1.74
CA ILE A 151 3.78 -3.23 3.02
C ILE A 151 3.76 -1.73 3.29
N SER A 152 2.57 -1.15 3.48
CA SER A 152 2.38 0.23 3.93
C SER A 152 1.17 0.29 4.86
N ILE A 153 1.42 0.23 6.17
CA ILE A 153 0.40 0.17 7.21
C ILE A 153 0.88 0.87 8.48
N GLY A 154 -0.05 1.48 9.21
CA GLY A 154 0.25 2.16 10.47
C GLY A 154 -0.27 3.59 10.52
N HIS A 155 -0.76 4.16 9.40
CA HIS A 155 -1.32 5.51 9.35
C HIS A 155 -2.48 5.67 10.36
N ASN A 156 -3.35 4.67 10.44
CA ASN A 156 -4.43 4.67 11.42
C ASN A 156 -3.95 4.54 12.87
N ASN A 157 -2.83 3.85 13.11
CA ASN A 157 -2.26 3.75 14.45
C ASN A 157 -1.80 5.12 14.94
N VAL A 158 -1.11 5.87 14.07
CA VAL A 158 -0.63 7.21 14.37
C VAL A 158 -1.79 8.17 14.59
N ASP A 159 -2.89 8.07 13.82
CA ASP A 159 -4.10 8.85 14.04
C ASP A 159 -4.81 8.48 15.36
N TRP A 160 -4.91 7.18 15.67
CA TRP A 160 -5.61 6.69 16.86
C TRP A 160 -4.89 6.97 18.18
N ALA A 161 -3.58 7.15 18.14
CA ALA A 161 -2.77 7.46 19.30
C ALA A 161 -3.28 8.68 20.08
N TRP A 162 -4.01 9.59 19.41
CA TRP A 162 -4.50 10.86 19.97
C TRP A 162 -5.91 10.80 20.52
N ARG A 163 -6.61 9.70 20.41
CA ARG A 163 -7.96 9.54 20.96
C ARG A 163 -7.96 9.36 22.49
N SER A 164 -7.10 10.13 23.18
CA SER A 164 -7.15 10.20 24.63
C SER A 164 -8.40 10.97 25.07
N PRO A 165 -9.19 10.45 26.03
CA PRO A 165 -10.35 11.16 26.58
C PRO A 165 -9.98 12.46 27.28
N ARG A 166 -8.72 12.69 27.60
CA ARG A 166 -8.24 13.79 28.44
C ARG A 166 -7.73 15.03 27.71
N GLY A 167 -7.82 15.09 26.37
CA GLY A 167 -7.64 16.35 25.63
C GLY A 167 -6.29 17.06 25.79
N GLU A 168 -5.23 16.37 26.22
CA GLU A 168 -3.90 16.96 26.32
C GLU A 168 -3.37 17.28 24.94
N LEU A 169 -3.26 18.58 24.62
CA LEU A 169 -2.85 19.10 23.32
C LEU A 169 -1.38 18.81 23.01
N GLN A 170 -0.54 18.69 24.03
CA GLN A 170 0.86 18.31 23.88
C GLN A 170 1.10 16.98 24.60
N GLN A 171 1.61 16.03 23.86
CA GLN A 171 1.97 14.74 24.43
C GLN A 171 3.43 14.74 24.84
N PRO A 172 3.78 14.24 26.04
CA PRO A 172 5.15 14.06 26.44
C PRO A 172 5.92 13.19 25.44
N GLU A 173 7.19 13.50 25.19
CA GLU A 173 8.07 12.71 24.32
C GLU A 173 8.06 11.23 24.68
N SER A 174 8.11 10.92 25.98
CA SER A 174 8.06 9.54 26.49
C SER A 174 6.82 8.75 26.07
N ARG A 175 5.69 9.44 25.88
CA ARG A 175 4.45 8.80 25.39
C ARG A 175 4.55 8.51 23.89
N LEU A 176 5.11 9.42 23.09
CA LEU A 176 5.34 9.20 21.67
C LEU A 176 6.30 8.04 21.46
N GLN A 177 7.40 8.01 22.21
CA GLN A 177 8.39 6.92 22.18
C GLN A 177 7.74 5.57 22.50
N ARG A 178 6.97 5.50 23.58
CA ARG A 178 6.24 4.26 23.92
C ARG A 178 5.31 3.82 22.80
N GLN A 179 4.55 4.74 22.20
CA GLN A 179 3.64 4.39 21.10
C GLN A 179 4.36 3.92 19.85
N SER A 180 5.50 4.53 19.49
CA SER A 180 6.29 4.07 18.35
C SER A 180 6.90 2.69 18.60
N GLN A 181 7.41 2.43 19.81
CA GLN A 181 7.93 1.13 20.22
C GLN A 181 6.87 0.03 20.22
N GLU A 182 5.68 0.30 20.82
CA GLU A 182 4.55 -0.65 20.77
C GLU A 182 4.16 -1.00 19.32
N LEU A 183 4.13 -0.02 18.43
CA LEU A 183 3.87 -0.26 17.01
C LEU A 183 4.96 -1.12 16.38
N ARG A 184 6.24 -0.79 16.62
CA ARG A 184 7.39 -1.57 16.15
C ARG A 184 7.30 -3.03 16.58
N GLU A 185 7.05 -3.29 17.86
CA GLU A 185 6.98 -4.65 18.42
C GLU A 185 5.86 -5.48 17.76
N ASN A 186 4.69 -4.88 17.61
CA ASN A 186 3.57 -5.54 16.93
C ASN A 186 3.84 -5.76 15.44
N PHE A 187 4.48 -4.80 14.79
CA PHE A 187 4.90 -4.91 13.39
C PHE A 187 5.93 -6.03 13.23
N ALA A 188 6.97 -6.04 14.06
CA ALA A 188 8.04 -7.05 14.05
C ALA A 188 7.51 -8.48 14.23
N ARG A 189 6.49 -8.65 15.10
CA ARG A 189 5.83 -9.96 15.30
C ARG A 189 5.20 -10.49 14.02
N GLN A 190 4.54 -9.64 13.23
CA GLN A 190 3.93 -10.04 11.97
C GLN A 190 4.98 -10.23 10.87
N MET A 191 6.01 -9.38 10.86
CA MET A 191 7.13 -9.54 9.93
C MET A 191 7.85 -10.87 10.13
N ARG A 192 8.10 -11.28 11.37
CA ARG A 192 8.70 -12.60 11.66
C ARG A 192 7.88 -13.73 11.04
N ARG A 193 6.54 -13.71 11.19
CA ARG A 193 5.66 -14.72 10.57
C ARG A 193 5.80 -14.76 9.03
N LEU A 194 5.89 -13.58 8.38
CA LEU A 194 6.11 -13.50 6.93
C LEU A 194 7.47 -14.03 6.54
N ILE A 195 8.52 -13.65 7.25
CA ILE A 195 9.91 -14.05 7.00
C ILE A 195 10.08 -15.56 7.20
N ASP A 196 9.58 -16.11 8.31
CA ASP A 196 9.63 -17.54 8.58
C ASP A 196 8.97 -18.34 7.46
N HIS A 197 7.81 -17.87 6.98
CA HIS A 197 7.12 -18.54 5.87
C HIS A 197 7.82 -18.35 4.53
N ALA A 198 8.39 -17.17 4.27
CA ALA A 198 9.20 -16.90 3.08
C ALA A 198 10.44 -17.80 3.02
N GLY A 199 11.07 -18.07 4.17
CA GLY A 199 12.22 -18.96 4.27
C GLY A 199 11.93 -20.43 3.92
N MET A 200 10.67 -20.83 3.96
CA MET A 200 10.22 -22.18 3.56
C MET A 200 9.91 -22.30 2.06
N GLN A 201 9.97 -21.18 1.32
CA GLN A 201 9.69 -21.22 -0.12
C GLN A 201 10.92 -21.65 -0.92
N ASP A 202 10.68 -22.29 -2.06
CA ASP A 202 11.69 -22.75 -3.02
C ASP A 202 12.06 -21.65 -4.06
N HIS A 203 11.49 -20.46 -3.93
CA HIS A 203 11.73 -19.30 -4.79
C HIS A 203 12.14 -18.06 -3.99
N PRO A 204 12.83 -17.10 -4.61
CA PRO A 204 13.18 -15.86 -3.95
C PRO A 204 11.94 -15.05 -3.55
N VAL A 205 11.98 -14.43 -2.38
CA VAL A 205 10.92 -13.55 -1.86
C VAL A 205 11.50 -12.20 -1.48
N ALA A 206 10.98 -11.14 -2.08
CA ALA A 206 11.32 -9.77 -1.71
C ALA A 206 10.17 -9.14 -0.91
N VAL A 207 10.51 -8.54 0.22
CA VAL A 207 9.59 -7.79 1.07
C VAL A 207 10.06 -6.35 1.17
N LEU A 208 9.20 -5.40 0.75
CA LEU A 208 9.49 -3.98 0.81
C LEU A 208 8.51 -3.30 1.75
N VAL A 209 9.03 -2.75 2.84
CA VAL A 209 8.29 -1.99 3.84
C VAL A 209 8.43 -0.51 3.54
N TYR A 210 7.32 0.14 3.21
CA TYR A 210 7.28 1.59 3.04
C TYR A 210 7.02 2.29 4.37
N GLY A 211 7.72 3.40 4.59
CA GLY A 211 7.38 4.33 5.65
C GLY A 211 5.99 4.91 5.48
N LEU A 212 5.44 5.47 6.56
CA LEU A 212 4.20 6.22 6.53
C LEU A 212 4.36 7.44 5.65
N VAL A 213 3.27 7.88 4.99
CA VAL A 213 3.29 9.05 4.10
C VAL A 213 3.81 10.30 4.80
N ASN A 214 4.30 11.25 4.01
CA ASN A 214 4.79 12.55 4.51
C ASN A 214 3.63 13.39 5.07
N PHE A 215 3.34 13.22 6.37
CA PHE A 215 2.27 13.97 7.03
C PHE A 215 2.51 15.47 7.08
N GLU A 216 3.76 15.93 7.02
CA GLU A 216 4.05 17.36 6.99
C GLU A 216 3.59 18.00 5.68
N SER A 217 4.01 17.47 4.54
CA SER A 217 3.54 17.94 3.23
C SER A 217 2.04 17.72 3.06
N TYR A 218 1.52 16.60 3.56
CA TYR A 218 0.11 16.30 3.56
C TYR A 218 -0.71 17.39 4.29
N PHE A 219 -0.30 17.83 5.50
CA PHE A 219 -1.01 18.87 6.22
C PHE A 219 -0.89 20.26 5.56
N GLN A 220 0.19 20.54 4.83
CA GLN A 220 0.28 21.74 4.00
C GLN A 220 -0.81 21.74 2.91
N GLY A 221 -0.96 20.64 2.18
CA GLY A 221 -2.04 20.46 1.20
C GLY A 221 -3.43 20.58 1.84
N ARG A 222 -3.59 20.00 3.03
CA ARG A 222 -4.82 20.08 3.81
C ARG A 222 -5.17 21.51 4.23
N GLU A 223 -4.22 22.33 4.63
CA GLU A 223 -4.44 23.74 4.98
C GLU A 223 -4.86 24.58 3.77
N ILE A 224 -4.37 24.24 2.58
CA ILE A 224 -4.84 24.85 1.34
C ILE A 224 -6.29 24.45 1.08
N ALA A 225 -6.64 23.17 1.21
CA ALA A 225 -8.01 22.67 1.06
C ALA A 225 -8.98 23.32 2.04
N GLU A 226 -8.58 23.53 3.30
CA GLU A 226 -9.37 24.25 4.31
C GLU A 226 -9.61 25.71 3.93
N ARG A 227 -8.61 26.41 3.40
CA ARG A 227 -8.76 27.78 2.90
C ARG A 227 -9.69 27.86 1.69
N LEU A 228 -9.54 26.94 0.72
CA LEU A 228 -10.44 26.88 -0.44
C LEU A 228 -11.89 26.63 0.02
N ARG A 229 -12.10 25.75 0.99
CA ARG A 229 -13.42 25.47 1.57
C ARG A 229 -14.05 26.70 2.22
N THR A 230 -13.27 27.58 2.87
CA THR A 230 -13.79 28.83 3.46
C THR A 230 -14.20 29.85 2.41
N GLN A 231 -13.57 29.82 1.22
CA GLN A 231 -13.91 30.69 0.09
C GLN A 231 -15.11 30.16 -0.71
N ASP A 232 -15.16 28.84 -0.90
CA ASP A 232 -16.23 28.16 -1.62
C ASP A 232 -16.60 26.85 -0.91
N THR A 233 -17.81 26.80 -0.37
CA THR A 233 -18.33 25.65 0.37
C THR A 233 -18.56 24.41 -0.50
N SER A 234 -18.58 24.54 -1.82
CA SER A 234 -18.63 23.40 -2.74
C SER A 234 -17.29 22.66 -2.83
N CYS A 235 -16.18 23.34 -2.52
CA CYS A 235 -14.87 22.71 -2.41
C CYS A 235 -14.81 21.85 -1.14
N TYR A 236 -14.36 20.61 -1.25
CA TYR A 236 -14.20 19.69 -0.11
C TYR A 236 -15.45 19.58 0.79
N PRO A 237 -16.62 19.21 0.27
CA PRO A 237 -17.92 19.35 0.95
C PRO A 237 -18.02 18.56 2.26
N HIS A 238 -17.24 17.48 2.43
CA HIS A 238 -17.26 16.63 3.63
C HIS A 238 -16.08 16.86 4.57
N LEU A 239 -15.27 17.88 4.33
CA LEU A 239 -14.09 18.18 5.13
C LEU A 239 -14.41 18.31 6.63
N GLU A 240 -15.46 19.04 6.98
CA GLU A 240 -15.87 19.22 8.37
C GLU A 240 -16.41 17.94 9.01
N THR A 241 -17.11 17.10 8.23
CA THR A 241 -17.65 15.83 8.72
C THR A 241 -16.51 14.87 9.06
N THR A 242 -15.53 14.76 8.17
CA THR A 242 -14.32 13.97 8.41
C THR A 242 -13.53 14.53 9.60
N TYR A 243 -13.46 15.85 9.72
CA TYR A 243 -12.80 16.55 10.81
C TYR A 243 -13.38 16.21 12.19
N LYS A 244 -14.70 16.03 12.30
CA LYS A 244 -15.36 15.66 13.58
C LYS A 244 -14.99 14.26 14.05
N TYR A 245 -14.72 13.35 13.15
CA TYR A 245 -14.48 11.94 13.46
C TYR A 245 -12.99 11.60 13.62
N LEU A 246 -12.10 12.34 12.97
CA LEU A 246 -10.66 12.10 13.01
C LEU A 246 -9.98 13.21 13.84
N THR A 247 -9.60 12.86 15.05
CA THR A 247 -9.01 13.83 16.01
C THR A 247 -7.69 14.42 15.53
N SER A 248 -6.92 13.67 14.72
CA SER A 248 -5.67 14.10 14.09
C SER A 248 -5.82 15.30 13.16
N PHE A 249 -7.03 15.57 12.64
CA PHE A 249 -7.27 16.75 11.81
C PHE A 249 -7.35 18.06 12.57
N ARG A 250 -7.47 18.04 13.89
CA ARG A 250 -7.41 19.25 14.68
C ARG A 250 -6.00 19.83 14.58
N PRO A 251 -5.83 21.12 14.21
CA PRO A 251 -4.51 21.74 14.04
C PRO A 251 -3.57 21.53 15.23
N ALA A 252 -4.14 21.56 16.44
CA ALA A 252 -3.40 21.34 17.69
C ALA A 252 -2.69 19.96 17.79
N TYR A 253 -3.14 18.95 17.05
CA TYR A 253 -2.56 17.60 17.08
C TYR A 253 -1.63 17.31 15.92
N ARG A 254 -1.59 18.18 14.88
CA ARG A 254 -0.79 17.95 13.65
C ARG A 254 0.69 17.75 13.95
N SER A 255 1.27 18.61 14.81
CA SER A 255 2.69 18.51 15.18
C SER A 255 3.04 17.18 15.85
N ASN A 256 2.18 16.72 16.74
CA ASN A 256 2.36 15.45 17.43
C ASN A 256 2.26 14.26 16.46
N LEU A 257 1.29 14.32 15.53
CA LEU A 257 1.13 13.28 14.52
C LEU A 257 2.34 13.20 13.61
N ILE A 258 2.85 14.34 13.14
CA ILE A 258 4.07 14.42 12.33
C ILE A 258 5.26 13.82 13.09
N ARG A 259 5.44 14.22 14.36
CA ARG A 259 6.54 13.68 15.21
C ARG A 259 6.41 12.18 15.39
N LEU A 260 5.23 11.67 15.75
CA LEU A 260 5.02 10.24 15.93
C LEU A 260 5.25 9.46 14.62
N ALA A 261 4.78 9.97 13.49
CA ALA A 261 4.99 9.33 12.19
C ALA A 261 6.49 9.24 11.85
N ARG A 262 7.26 10.30 12.12
CA ARG A 262 8.73 10.28 11.94
C ARG A 262 9.40 9.24 12.83
N MET A 263 8.99 9.15 14.11
CA MET A 263 9.53 8.16 15.05
C MET A 263 9.17 6.74 14.60
N VAL A 264 7.94 6.50 14.15
CA VAL A 264 7.51 5.21 13.61
C VAL A 264 8.33 4.83 12.38
N ASN A 265 8.54 5.77 11.44
CA ASN A 265 9.36 5.51 10.26
C ASN A 265 10.79 5.10 10.61
N GLU A 266 11.40 5.75 11.59
CA GLU A 266 12.74 5.41 12.06
C GLU A 266 12.82 4.05 12.75
N GLU A 267 11.80 3.73 13.58
CA GLU A 267 11.70 2.41 14.22
C GLU A 267 11.48 1.29 13.19
N LEU A 268 10.66 1.52 12.16
CA LEU A 268 10.46 0.55 11.09
C LEU A 268 11.72 0.35 10.26
N ARG A 269 12.45 1.43 9.93
CA ARG A 269 13.73 1.38 9.23
C ARG A 269 14.73 0.53 10.00
N THR A 270 14.96 0.89 11.27
CA THR A 270 15.91 0.19 12.15
C THR A 270 15.56 -1.29 12.27
N MET A 271 14.28 -1.62 12.46
CA MET A 271 13.81 -3.00 12.55
C MET A 271 14.08 -3.78 11.26
N VAL A 272 13.79 -3.19 10.10
CA VAL A 272 13.99 -3.84 8.80
C VAL A 272 15.48 -4.08 8.54
N GLU A 273 16.34 -3.10 8.79
CA GLU A 273 17.78 -3.21 8.60
C GLU A 273 18.40 -4.28 9.52
N GLN A 274 18.00 -4.30 10.78
CA GLN A 274 18.42 -5.34 11.73
C GLN A 274 17.98 -6.74 11.28
N SER A 275 16.70 -6.88 10.89
CA SER A 275 16.16 -8.17 10.41
C SER A 275 16.83 -8.63 9.12
N GLN A 276 17.12 -7.73 8.17
CA GLN A 276 17.80 -8.08 6.91
C GLN A 276 19.19 -8.66 7.14
N ALA A 277 19.92 -8.15 8.15
CA ALA A 277 21.27 -8.66 8.48
C ALA A 277 21.30 -10.12 8.93
N GLU A 278 20.17 -10.65 9.37
CA GLU A 278 20.01 -12.03 9.85
C GLU A 278 19.45 -12.99 8.79
N LEU A 279 19.06 -12.49 7.60
CA LEU A 279 18.38 -13.29 6.60
C LEU A 279 19.33 -14.04 5.66
N SER A 280 18.88 -15.21 5.21
CA SER A 280 19.53 -16.03 4.19
C SER A 280 19.23 -15.53 2.76
N GLY A 281 20.06 -15.95 1.79
CA GLY A 281 20.14 -15.40 0.44
C GLY A 281 18.89 -15.50 -0.47
N ASN A 282 17.83 -16.23 -0.07
CA ASN A 282 16.57 -16.31 -0.83
C ASN A 282 15.50 -15.32 -0.36
N ILE A 283 15.78 -14.51 0.66
CA ILE A 283 14.87 -13.46 1.15
C ILE A 283 15.58 -12.12 1.11
N GLN A 284 14.91 -11.13 0.51
CA GLN A 284 15.30 -9.73 0.59
C GLN A 284 14.25 -8.96 1.40
N LEU A 285 14.67 -8.31 2.46
CA LEU A 285 13.86 -7.39 3.25
C LEU A 285 14.44 -5.99 3.15
N ARG A 286 13.63 -5.02 2.73
CA ARG A 286 14.08 -3.63 2.56
C ARG A 286 13.09 -2.66 3.17
N TYR A 287 13.61 -1.54 3.66
CA TYR A 287 12.82 -0.36 3.99
C TYR A 287 12.92 0.68 2.88
N SER A 288 11.84 1.42 2.64
CA SER A 288 11.75 2.49 1.66
C SER A 288 11.15 3.75 2.26
N ASP A 289 11.84 4.88 2.09
CA ASP A 289 11.32 6.20 2.43
C ASP A 289 10.43 6.82 1.35
N ALA A 290 10.23 6.14 0.24
CA ALA A 290 9.60 6.71 -0.94
C ALA A 290 8.24 7.37 -0.64
N LEU A 291 7.39 6.74 0.18
CA LEU A 291 6.11 7.34 0.59
C LEU A 291 6.30 8.42 1.66
N ALA A 292 7.28 8.27 2.55
CA ALA A 292 7.59 9.22 3.62
C ALA A 292 8.18 10.54 3.09
N THR A 293 8.72 10.53 1.88
CA THR A 293 9.31 11.70 1.21
C THR A 293 8.47 12.23 0.06
N ALA A 294 7.38 11.53 -0.31
CA ALA A 294 6.47 11.99 -1.36
C ALA A 294 5.85 13.35 -1.01
N ASP A 295 5.88 14.27 -1.97
CA ASP A 295 5.29 15.59 -1.78
C ASP A 295 3.77 15.55 -2.01
N LEU A 296 3.01 15.75 -0.93
CA LEU A 296 1.55 15.83 -0.90
C LEU A 296 1.07 17.24 -0.52
N SER A 297 1.90 18.28 -0.69
CA SER A 297 1.63 19.65 -0.23
C SER A 297 0.58 20.40 -1.02
N ARG A 298 0.10 19.87 -2.16
CA ARG A 298 -0.91 20.51 -3.00
C ARG A 298 -2.30 19.98 -2.69
N ALA A 299 -3.30 20.86 -2.63
CA ALA A 299 -4.67 20.49 -2.27
C ALA A 299 -5.31 19.50 -3.26
N GLU A 300 -5.00 19.59 -4.56
CA GLU A 300 -5.52 18.70 -5.59
C GLU A 300 -5.03 17.24 -5.47
N LEU A 301 -3.97 16.99 -4.68
CA LEU A 301 -3.51 15.64 -4.36
C LEU A 301 -4.39 14.95 -3.32
N LEU A 302 -5.21 15.73 -2.62
CA LEU A 302 -6.17 15.23 -1.64
C LEU A 302 -7.54 15.06 -2.28
N HIS A 303 -8.26 14.04 -1.83
CA HIS A 303 -9.58 13.77 -2.40
C HIS A 303 -10.56 14.92 -2.08
N PRO A 304 -11.27 15.47 -3.08
CA PRO A 304 -12.12 16.66 -2.90
C PRO A 304 -13.30 16.43 -1.94
N ILE A 305 -13.66 15.18 -1.66
CA ILE A 305 -14.75 14.86 -0.74
C ILE A 305 -14.29 15.06 0.71
N ASP A 306 -13.19 14.42 1.14
CA ASP A 306 -12.80 14.39 2.54
C ASP A 306 -11.49 15.13 2.85
N GLY A 307 -10.72 15.48 1.83
CA GLY A 307 -9.43 16.12 2.00
C GLY A 307 -8.47 15.33 2.88
N TRP A 308 -8.66 14.00 2.95
CA TRP A 308 -7.79 13.09 3.71
C TRP A 308 -7.19 12.00 2.82
N HIS A 309 -8.00 11.26 2.12
CA HIS A 309 -7.49 10.25 1.20
C HIS A 309 -6.89 10.90 -0.04
N ALA A 310 -6.01 10.19 -0.71
CA ALA A 310 -5.41 10.66 -1.94
C ALA A 310 -6.47 10.76 -3.06
N SER A 311 -6.41 11.82 -3.87
CA SER A 311 -7.10 11.91 -5.15
C SER A 311 -6.45 10.97 -6.18
N VAL A 312 -6.98 10.93 -7.42
CA VAL A 312 -6.32 10.21 -8.53
C VAL A 312 -4.89 10.70 -8.71
N GLU A 313 -4.67 12.02 -8.69
CA GLU A 313 -3.34 12.62 -8.80
C GLU A 313 -2.46 12.29 -7.59
N GLY A 314 -3.01 12.31 -6.38
CA GLY A 314 -2.30 11.90 -5.18
C GLY A 314 -1.87 10.43 -5.26
N HIS A 315 -2.73 9.55 -5.74
CA HIS A 315 -2.36 8.15 -5.98
C HIS A 315 -1.29 8.01 -7.07
N ASN A 316 -1.27 8.87 -8.10
CA ASN A 316 -0.21 8.89 -9.11
C ASN A 316 1.15 9.27 -8.50
N VAL A 317 1.17 10.28 -7.62
CA VAL A 317 2.39 10.69 -6.88
C VAL A 317 2.90 9.54 -6.03
N LEU A 318 2.03 8.90 -5.23
CA LEU A 318 2.40 7.76 -4.40
C LEU A 318 2.87 6.56 -5.24
N ALA A 319 2.20 6.26 -6.35
CA ALA A 319 2.59 5.19 -7.27
C ALA A 319 3.97 5.44 -7.89
N GLN A 320 4.25 6.68 -8.28
CA GLN A 320 5.55 7.04 -8.85
C GLN A 320 6.66 6.91 -7.80
N ALA A 321 6.43 7.42 -6.59
CA ALA A 321 7.37 7.32 -5.48
C ALA A 321 7.65 5.85 -5.13
N ALA A 322 6.58 5.06 -4.89
CA ALA A 322 6.71 3.65 -4.54
C ALA A 322 7.43 2.83 -5.61
N PHE A 323 7.11 3.07 -6.89
CA PHE A 323 7.70 2.32 -8.00
C PHE A 323 9.18 2.66 -8.21
N SER A 324 9.61 3.90 -7.97
CA SER A 324 11.00 4.31 -8.17
C SER A 324 11.98 3.52 -7.29
N ASP A 325 11.52 2.98 -6.17
CA ASP A 325 12.34 2.25 -5.20
C ASP A 325 12.24 0.72 -5.33
N LEU A 326 11.45 0.21 -6.30
CA LEU A 326 11.32 -1.23 -6.54
C LEU A 326 12.53 -1.86 -7.24
N GLY A 327 13.40 -1.06 -7.87
CA GLY A 327 14.45 -1.56 -8.76
C GLY A 327 15.29 -2.70 -8.19
N ALA A 328 15.83 -2.52 -6.98
CA ALA A 328 16.64 -3.55 -6.34
C ALA A 328 15.86 -4.84 -5.98
N SER A 329 14.57 -4.72 -5.64
CA SER A 329 13.72 -5.89 -5.37
C SER A 329 13.36 -6.64 -6.65
N LEU A 330 13.12 -5.93 -7.75
CA LEU A 330 12.90 -6.55 -9.06
C LEU A 330 14.16 -7.25 -9.57
N GLU A 331 15.33 -6.65 -9.38
CA GLU A 331 16.62 -7.26 -9.72
C GLU A 331 16.88 -8.53 -8.92
N PHE A 332 16.65 -8.49 -7.60
CA PHE A 332 16.74 -9.66 -6.71
C PHE A 332 15.84 -10.82 -7.18
N LEU A 333 14.64 -10.51 -7.65
CA LEU A 333 13.69 -11.49 -8.20
C LEU A 333 13.98 -11.91 -9.65
N GLY A 334 15.06 -11.40 -10.24
CA GLY A 334 15.41 -11.66 -11.64
C GLY A 334 14.42 -11.07 -12.65
N ILE A 335 13.62 -10.08 -12.24
CA ILE A 335 12.68 -9.36 -13.11
C ILE A 335 13.42 -8.20 -13.76
N LYS A 336 13.77 -8.36 -15.03
CA LYS A 336 14.52 -7.36 -15.81
C LYS A 336 13.57 -6.57 -16.69
N ARG A 337 13.87 -5.28 -16.86
CA ARG A 337 13.18 -4.46 -17.87
C ARG A 337 13.43 -5.07 -19.26
N PRO A 338 12.38 -5.31 -20.06
CA PRO A 338 12.59 -5.75 -21.42
C PRO A 338 13.53 -4.77 -22.15
N ARG A 339 14.53 -5.27 -22.84
CA ARG A 339 15.35 -4.43 -23.71
C ARG A 339 14.39 -3.87 -24.76
N ARG A 340 14.14 -2.57 -24.75
CA ARG A 340 13.38 -1.91 -25.82
C ARG A 340 14.13 -2.16 -27.13
N GLY A 341 13.69 -3.14 -27.89
CA GLY A 341 14.04 -3.23 -29.30
C GLY A 341 13.44 -2.00 -29.96
N GLY A 342 14.29 -1.05 -30.34
CA GLY A 342 14.17 -0.03 -31.37
C GLY A 342 12.81 0.66 -31.64
N PHE A 343 11.93 0.84 -30.71
CA PHE A 343 10.82 1.79 -30.86
C PHE A 343 11.28 3.15 -30.34
N GLN A 344 11.65 4.03 -31.26
CA GLN A 344 11.83 5.45 -30.96
C GLN A 344 10.54 5.98 -30.37
N SER A 345 10.62 6.45 -29.12
CA SER A 345 9.55 7.23 -28.51
C SER A 345 9.30 8.47 -29.34
N ALA A 346 8.10 8.59 -29.90
CA ALA A 346 7.63 9.87 -30.40
C ALA A 346 7.63 10.86 -29.20
N PRO A 347 8.14 12.09 -29.40
CA PRO A 347 8.07 13.13 -28.36
C PRO A 347 6.61 13.53 -28.14
N PHE A 348 6.20 13.57 -26.87
CA PHE A 348 4.94 14.17 -26.45
C PHE A 348 5.13 15.67 -26.18
#